data_475e656b12c54879cc69d36c9d6b4e25
#
_entry.id   475e656b12c54879cc69d36c9d6b4e25
#
_cell.length_a   1.000
_cell.length_b   1.000
_cell.length_c   1.000
_cell.angle_alpha   90.00
_cell.angle_beta   90.00
_cell.angle_gamma   90.00
#
_symmetry.space_group_name_H-M   'P 1'
#
loop_
_entity.id
_entity.type
_entity.pdbx_description
1 polymer ?
#
loop_
_entity_poly.entity_id
_entity_poly.type
_entity_poly.pdbx_seq_one_letter_code
_entity_poly.pdbx_strand_id
1 'polypeptide(L)'
;TPIVARLLLAVLVFYAVSQTDQYHVLKSRTTSTIDNLSRVDYNSATGYRLIIYQDAFKVIKQHPFGIGTNNFLAIKQSNDKTYKHAHNELINLWVENGIQGVIIFLLLLGYAFKVFYKNLNHANDLVSVYAACGLMLIVSYMIFGFSQAIFSHHQTLIFFIFYLYFFIAQIFAIKRQNI
;
A
#
# COMPACT_ATOMS: atom_id res chain seq x y z
N THR A 1 39.47 -13.46 -0.86
CA THR A 1 38.41 -14.28 -0.23
C THR A 1 37.04 -13.82 -0.76
N PRO A 2 36.03 -14.69 -0.89
CA PRO A 2 34.71 -14.32 -1.44
C PRO A 2 34.01 -13.22 -0.62
N ILE A 3 34.34 -13.06 0.64
CA ILE A 3 33.81 -12.02 1.52
C ILE A 3 34.34 -10.63 1.10
N VAL A 4 35.64 -10.51 0.81
CA VAL A 4 36.24 -9.24 0.38
C VAL A 4 35.64 -8.78 -0.95
N ALA A 5 35.46 -9.69 -1.91
CA ALA A 5 34.82 -9.38 -3.19
C ALA A 5 33.36 -8.88 -3.02
N ARG A 6 32.59 -9.49 -2.11
CA ARG A 6 31.23 -9.06 -1.80
C ARG A 6 31.18 -7.68 -1.13
N LEU A 7 32.11 -7.40 -0.23
CA LEU A 7 32.21 -6.10 0.42
C LEU A 7 32.60 -5.01 -0.60
N LEU A 8 33.56 -5.29 -1.48
CA LEU A 8 33.96 -4.37 -2.55
C LEU A 8 32.78 -4.09 -3.51
N LEU A 9 32.03 -5.14 -3.89
CA LEU A 9 30.84 -4.98 -4.72
C LEU A 9 29.78 -4.13 -4.02
N ALA A 10 29.52 -4.36 -2.73
CA ALA A 10 28.56 -3.57 -1.96
C ALA A 10 28.97 -2.09 -1.89
N VAL A 11 30.27 -1.79 -1.70
CA VAL A 11 30.80 -0.42 -1.71
C VAL A 11 30.65 0.23 -3.08
N LEU A 12 30.94 -0.49 -4.16
CA LEU A 12 30.78 0.01 -5.53
C LEU A 12 29.31 0.30 -5.86
N VAL A 13 28.39 -0.59 -5.48
CA VAL A 13 26.94 -0.38 -5.65
C VAL A 13 26.47 0.82 -4.84
N PHE A 14 26.88 0.93 -3.58
CA PHE A 14 26.53 2.09 -2.75
C PHE A 14 27.08 3.40 -3.36
N TYR A 15 28.33 3.39 -3.83
CA TYR A 15 28.92 4.55 -4.51
C TYR A 15 28.15 4.92 -5.78
N ALA A 16 27.83 3.95 -6.64
CA ALA A 16 27.05 4.20 -7.85
C ALA A 16 25.66 4.77 -7.54
N VAL A 17 24.97 4.22 -6.53
CA VAL A 17 23.66 4.73 -6.08
C VAL A 17 23.77 6.14 -5.50
N SER A 18 24.85 6.44 -4.76
CA SER A 18 25.07 7.76 -4.17
C SER A 18 25.28 8.88 -5.20
N GLN A 19 25.62 8.55 -6.44
CA GLN A 19 25.77 9.50 -7.54
C GLN A 19 24.44 9.78 -8.28
N THR A 20 23.35 9.09 -7.90
CA THR A 20 22.05 9.28 -8.55
C THR A 20 21.28 10.47 -7.99
N ASP A 21 20.53 11.18 -8.84
CA ASP A 21 19.64 12.26 -8.42
C ASP A 21 18.63 11.77 -7.37
N GLN A 22 18.19 10.52 -7.47
CA GLN A 22 17.27 9.90 -6.53
C GLN A 22 17.86 9.79 -5.12
N TYR A 23 19.15 9.48 -4.99
CA TYR A 23 19.85 9.48 -3.70
C TYR A 23 19.90 10.88 -3.10
N HIS A 24 20.22 11.90 -3.90
CA HIS A 24 20.24 13.28 -3.44
C HIS A 24 18.86 13.77 -2.99
N VAL A 25 17.81 13.40 -3.71
CA VAL A 25 16.41 13.66 -3.31
C VAL A 25 16.06 12.94 -2.01
N LEU A 26 16.43 11.67 -1.87
CA LEU A 26 16.18 10.91 -0.64
C LEU A 26 16.92 11.53 0.55
N LYS A 27 18.19 11.86 0.40
CA LYS A 27 19.02 12.50 1.43
C LYS A 27 18.41 13.83 1.85
N SER A 28 18.05 14.71 0.91
CA SER A 28 17.45 16.00 1.22
C SER A 28 16.12 15.87 1.97
N ARG A 29 15.26 14.92 1.56
CA ARG A 29 14.00 14.62 2.24
C ARG A 29 14.23 14.10 3.67
N THR A 30 15.18 13.20 3.84
CA THR A 30 15.52 12.66 5.17
C THR A 30 16.03 13.78 6.10
N THR A 31 16.97 14.60 5.60
CA THR A 31 17.51 15.73 6.37
C THR A 31 16.39 16.71 6.74
N SER A 32 15.56 17.13 5.78
CA SER A 32 14.45 18.05 6.05
C SER A 32 13.43 17.46 7.03
N THR A 33 13.18 16.16 6.99
CA THR A 33 12.30 15.49 7.96
C THR A 33 12.88 15.53 9.35
N ILE A 34 14.18 15.25 9.51
CA ILE A 34 14.88 15.32 10.81
C ILE A 34 14.87 16.76 11.33
N ASP A 35 15.15 17.74 10.49
CA ASP A 35 15.14 19.15 10.89
C ASP A 35 13.75 19.61 11.34
N ASN A 36 12.69 19.20 10.62
CA ASN A 36 11.32 19.53 10.98
C ASN A 36 10.90 18.86 12.30
N LEU A 37 11.32 17.62 12.53
CA LEU A 37 11.10 16.95 13.82
C LEU A 37 11.83 17.65 14.96
N SER A 38 13.07 18.10 14.75
CA SER A 38 13.85 18.84 15.75
C SER A 38 13.23 20.20 16.08
N ARG A 39 12.52 20.81 15.12
CA ARG A 39 11.78 22.08 15.29
C ARG A 39 10.34 21.89 15.77
N VAL A 40 9.93 20.64 16.09
CA VAL A 40 8.55 20.30 16.48
C VAL A 40 7.51 20.61 15.39
N ASP A 41 7.91 20.68 14.13
CA ASP A 41 6.99 20.78 13.00
C ASP A 41 6.59 19.40 12.48
N TYR A 42 5.76 18.72 13.25
CA TYR A 42 5.28 17.37 12.92
C TYR A 42 4.47 17.32 11.60
N ASN A 43 3.79 18.41 11.24
CA ASN A 43 2.98 18.43 10.02
C ASN A 43 3.86 18.37 8.78
N SER A 44 4.90 19.18 8.69
CA SER A 44 5.86 19.14 7.59
C SER A 44 6.64 17.83 7.57
N ALA A 45 7.06 17.32 8.73
CA ALA A 45 7.77 16.03 8.83
C ALA A 45 6.93 14.85 8.36
N THR A 46 5.61 14.86 8.63
CA THR A 46 4.68 13.80 8.21
C THR A 46 4.08 14.05 6.82
N GLY A 47 4.50 15.08 6.09
CA GLY A 47 3.92 15.45 4.79
C GLY A 47 2.47 15.88 4.90
N TYR A 48 2.12 16.58 5.98
CA TYR A 48 0.75 17.05 6.31
C TYR A 48 -0.29 15.93 6.52
N ARG A 49 0.13 14.68 6.66
CA ARG A 49 -0.79 13.53 6.81
C ARG A 49 -1.71 13.67 8.00
N LEU A 50 -1.21 14.23 9.11
CA LEU A 50 -2.04 14.45 10.31
C LEU A 50 -3.22 15.37 10.02
N ILE A 51 -2.98 16.48 9.31
CA ILE A 51 -4.05 17.41 8.92
C ILE A 51 -5.02 16.73 7.97
N ILE A 52 -4.51 16.02 6.95
CA ILE A 52 -5.34 15.28 6.00
C ILE A 52 -6.25 14.28 6.73
N TYR A 53 -5.74 13.55 7.72
CA TYR A 53 -6.51 12.58 8.49
C TYR A 53 -7.57 13.28 9.36
N GLN A 54 -7.22 14.39 10.03
CA GLN A 54 -8.18 15.15 10.81
C GLN A 54 -9.34 15.65 9.95
N ASP A 55 -9.06 16.19 8.77
CA ASP A 55 -10.09 16.67 7.85
C ASP A 55 -10.90 15.51 7.26
N ALA A 56 -10.26 14.39 6.90
CA ALA A 56 -10.93 13.18 6.46
C ALA A 56 -11.90 12.64 7.53
N PHE A 57 -11.47 12.60 8.80
CA PHE A 57 -12.35 12.14 9.89
C PHE A 57 -13.52 13.10 10.17
N LYS A 58 -13.38 14.42 9.95
CA LYS A 58 -14.52 15.33 10.00
C LYS A 58 -15.56 14.97 8.94
N VAL A 59 -15.10 14.71 7.71
CA VAL A 59 -15.99 14.32 6.60
C VAL A 59 -16.65 12.96 6.87
N ILE A 60 -15.91 11.97 7.34
CA ILE A 60 -16.46 10.64 7.71
C ILE A 60 -17.58 10.77 8.75
N LYS A 61 -17.43 11.63 9.74
CA LYS A 61 -18.47 11.86 10.76
C LYS A 61 -19.72 12.50 10.17
N GLN A 62 -19.58 13.38 9.19
CA GLN A 62 -20.70 14.04 8.54
C GLN A 62 -21.35 13.17 7.46
N HIS A 63 -20.56 12.34 6.79
CA HIS A 63 -20.95 11.48 5.68
C HIS A 63 -20.50 10.02 5.91
N PRO A 64 -21.10 9.29 6.86
CA PRO A 64 -20.67 7.94 7.21
C PRO A 64 -20.80 6.92 6.06
N PHE A 65 -21.68 7.22 5.08
CA PHE A 65 -21.88 6.43 3.87
C PHE A 65 -21.04 6.89 2.66
N GLY A 66 -20.11 7.83 2.89
CA GLY A 66 -19.17 8.34 1.89
C GLY A 66 -19.72 9.55 1.12
N ILE A 67 -18.79 10.23 0.44
CA ILE A 67 -19.08 11.41 -0.40
C ILE A 67 -19.08 11.11 -1.90
N GLY A 68 -18.88 9.85 -2.27
CA GLY A 68 -18.75 9.37 -3.65
C GLY A 68 -17.30 9.24 -4.11
N THR A 69 -17.08 8.32 -5.01
CA THR A 69 -15.75 7.98 -5.55
C THR A 69 -15.15 9.18 -6.28
N ASN A 70 -13.84 9.39 -6.13
CA ASN A 70 -13.05 10.50 -6.68
C ASN A 70 -13.44 11.91 -6.15
N ASN A 71 -14.22 11.99 -5.08
CA ASN A 71 -14.62 13.26 -4.49
C ASN A 71 -13.71 13.74 -3.34
N PHE A 72 -12.60 13.07 -3.09
CA PHE A 72 -11.66 13.46 -2.03
C PHE A 72 -11.17 14.91 -2.20
N LEU A 73 -10.97 15.36 -3.44
CA LEU A 73 -10.59 16.75 -3.76
C LEU A 73 -11.64 17.81 -3.32
N ALA A 74 -12.89 17.42 -3.17
CA ALA A 74 -13.97 18.32 -2.74
C ALA A 74 -13.90 18.64 -1.23
N ILE A 75 -13.05 17.93 -0.47
CA ILE A 75 -12.89 18.18 0.96
C ILE A 75 -12.17 19.51 1.17
N LYS A 76 -12.82 20.42 1.89
CA LYS A 76 -12.20 21.67 2.30
C LYS A 76 -11.09 21.39 3.30
N GLN A 77 -9.86 21.68 2.93
CA GLN A 77 -8.69 21.45 3.76
C GLN A 77 -8.48 22.59 4.76
N SER A 78 -8.05 22.23 5.98
CA SER A 78 -7.84 23.20 7.07
C SER A 78 -6.59 24.08 6.86
N ASN A 79 -5.70 23.71 5.94
CA ASN A 79 -4.44 24.41 5.65
C ASN A 79 -4.38 25.07 4.27
N ASP A 80 -5.54 25.31 3.63
CA ASP A 80 -5.68 25.88 2.28
C ASP A 80 -4.94 25.11 1.17
N LYS A 81 -4.47 23.87 1.45
CA LYS A 81 -3.88 23.00 0.47
C LYS A 81 -4.93 22.01 -0.06
N THR A 82 -4.76 21.59 -1.29
CA THR A 82 -5.59 20.55 -1.91
C THR A 82 -4.83 19.24 -1.98
N TYR A 83 -5.44 18.16 -1.53
CA TYR A 83 -4.90 16.81 -1.59
C TYR A 83 -5.82 15.92 -2.39
N LYS A 84 -5.24 15.09 -3.28
CA LYS A 84 -6.03 14.22 -4.16
C LYS A 84 -6.56 12.98 -3.43
N HIS A 85 -5.93 12.57 -2.34
CA HIS A 85 -6.25 11.37 -1.59
C HIS A 85 -5.65 11.44 -0.18
N ALA A 86 -6.10 10.54 0.70
CA ALA A 86 -5.71 10.52 2.11
C ALA A 86 -4.27 10.03 2.39
N HIS A 87 -3.51 9.55 1.41
CA HIS A 87 -2.26 8.80 1.62
C HIS A 87 -2.41 7.61 2.59
N ASN A 88 -3.60 7.06 2.66
CA ASN A 88 -3.96 5.85 3.39
C ASN A 88 -5.20 5.27 2.71
N GLU A 89 -5.12 4.01 2.27
CA GLU A 89 -6.17 3.39 1.47
C GLU A 89 -7.49 3.26 2.25
N LEU A 90 -7.43 2.83 3.51
CA LEU A 90 -8.65 2.62 4.30
C LEU A 90 -9.37 3.94 4.60
N ILE A 91 -8.62 4.99 4.91
CA ILE A 91 -9.19 6.32 5.14
C ILE A 91 -9.78 6.86 3.84
N ASN A 92 -9.06 6.73 2.72
CA ASN A 92 -9.54 7.16 1.42
C ASN A 92 -10.84 6.46 1.02
N LEU A 93 -10.85 5.13 1.16
CA LEU A 93 -12.01 4.30 0.88
C LEU A 93 -13.21 4.67 1.77
N TRP A 94 -12.95 4.95 3.07
CA TRP A 94 -14.00 5.33 4.00
C TRP A 94 -14.61 6.69 3.64
N VAL A 95 -13.78 7.67 3.31
CA VAL A 95 -14.26 8.99 2.87
C VAL A 95 -15.12 8.89 1.61
N GLU A 96 -14.63 8.17 0.61
CA GLU A 96 -15.30 8.12 -0.70
C GLU A 96 -16.50 7.17 -0.73
N ASN A 97 -16.32 5.95 -0.23
CA ASN A 97 -17.28 4.86 -0.35
C ASN A 97 -18.01 4.54 0.96
N GLY A 98 -17.68 5.24 2.05
CA GLY A 98 -18.29 5.04 3.35
C GLY A 98 -17.88 3.75 4.05
N ILE A 99 -18.48 3.50 5.21
CA ILE A 99 -18.18 2.31 6.03
C ILE A 99 -18.50 1.01 5.29
N GLN A 100 -19.55 0.99 4.47
CA GLN A 100 -19.92 -0.18 3.67
C GLN A 100 -18.80 -0.55 2.66
N GLY A 101 -18.15 0.44 2.04
CA GLY A 101 -17.02 0.21 1.14
C GLY A 101 -15.85 -0.44 1.87
N VAL A 102 -15.53 0.05 3.07
CA VAL A 102 -14.46 -0.53 3.92
C VAL A 102 -14.79 -1.97 4.30
N ILE A 103 -16.02 -2.25 4.73
CA ILE A 103 -16.45 -3.59 5.13
C ILE A 103 -16.35 -4.55 3.94
N ILE A 104 -16.90 -4.19 2.78
CA ILE A 104 -16.84 -5.03 1.56
C ILE A 104 -15.39 -5.30 1.17
N PHE A 105 -14.55 -4.28 1.18
CA PHE A 105 -13.13 -4.41 0.85
C PHE A 105 -12.41 -5.39 1.79
N LEU A 106 -12.61 -5.24 3.10
CA LEU A 106 -12.00 -6.13 4.10
C LEU A 106 -12.54 -7.56 4.00
N LEU A 107 -13.82 -7.76 3.70
CA LEU A 107 -14.40 -9.09 3.48
C LEU A 107 -13.81 -9.76 2.25
N LEU A 108 -13.64 -9.04 1.13
CA LEU A 108 -13.02 -9.57 -0.09
C LEU A 108 -11.56 -9.96 0.15
N LEU A 109 -10.78 -9.10 0.81
CA LEU A 109 -9.40 -9.41 1.16
C LEU A 109 -9.31 -10.59 2.15
N GLY A 110 -10.17 -10.61 3.15
CA GLY A 110 -10.23 -11.69 4.15
C GLY A 110 -10.60 -13.03 3.51
N TYR A 111 -11.52 -13.03 2.55
CA TYR A 111 -11.85 -14.24 1.79
C TYR A 111 -10.65 -14.72 0.96
N ALA A 112 -10.01 -13.83 0.20
CA ALA A 112 -8.84 -14.18 -0.59
C ALA A 112 -7.68 -14.67 0.30
N PHE A 113 -7.42 -13.99 1.41
CA PHE A 113 -6.45 -14.41 2.43
C PHE A 113 -6.74 -15.83 2.93
N LYS A 114 -8.00 -16.12 3.29
CA LYS A 114 -8.42 -17.44 3.76
C LYS A 114 -8.17 -18.52 2.68
N VAL A 115 -8.46 -18.22 1.40
CA VAL A 115 -8.20 -19.15 0.31
C VAL A 115 -6.71 -19.47 0.22
N PHE A 116 -5.85 -18.48 0.22
CA PHE A 116 -4.40 -18.69 0.14
C PHE A 116 -3.85 -19.38 1.39
N TYR A 117 -4.24 -18.92 2.58
CA TYR A 117 -3.76 -19.47 3.84
C TYR A 117 -4.05 -20.97 3.98
N LYS A 118 -5.25 -21.42 3.58
CA LYS A 118 -5.62 -22.83 3.61
C LYS A 118 -4.82 -23.70 2.63
N ASN A 119 -4.21 -23.12 1.62
CA ASN A 119 -3.48 -23.84 0.58
C ASN A 119 -1.94 -23.71 0.71
N LEU A 120 -1.43 -23.04 1.75
CA LEU A 120 0.01 -22.87 1.96
C LEU A 120 0.77 -24.20 2.12
N ASN A 121 0.19 -25.15 2.83
CA ASN A 121 0.77 -26.45 3.11
C ASN A 121 0.08 -27.57 2.31
N HIS A 122 -0.31 -27.28 1.07
CA HIS A 122 -0.94 -28.27 0.20
C HIS A 122 0.10 -29.30 -0.28
N ALA A 123 -0.31 -30.57 -0.44
CA ALA A 123 0.59 -31.64 -0.89
C ALA A 123 1.19 -31.42 -2.28
N ASN A 124 0.51 -30.66 -3.15
CA ASN A 124 1.04 -30.25 -4.43
C ASN A 124 1.82 -28.92 -4.27
N ASP A 125 3.12 -28.95 -4.58
CA ASP A 125 4.04 -27.82 -4.41
C ASP A 125 3.61 -26.58 -5.20
N LEU A 126 3.07 -26.73 -6.40
CA LEU A 126 2.59 -25.60 -7.21
C LEU A 126 1.42 -24.88 -6.53
N VAL A 127 0.51 -25.60 -5.91
CA VAL A 127 -0.59 -25.02 -5.14
C VAL A 127 -0.06 -24.21 -3.96
N SER A 128 0.92 -24.74 -3.22
CA SER A 128 1.60 -24.04 -2.13
C SER A 128 2.31 -22.78 -2.59
N VAL A 129 3.01 -22.83 -3.74
CA VAL A 129 3.71 -21.67 -4.31
C VAL A 129 2.71 -20.58 -4.71
N TYR A 130 1.63 -20.91 -5.42
CA TYR A 130 0.61 -19.90 -5.78
C TYR A 130 -0.08 -19.31 -4.54
N ALA A 131 -0.30 -20.13 -3.51
CA ALA A 131 -0.86 -19.66 -2.26
C ALA A 131 0.08 -18.69 -1.54
N ALA A 132 1.37 -18.99 -1.48
CA ALA A 132 2.38 -18.10 -0.90
C ALA A 132 2.46 -16.77 -1.68
N CYS A 133 2.51 -16.82 -3.02
CA CYS A 133 2.51 -15.62 -3.87
C CYS A 133 1.27 -14.75 -3.63
N GLY A 134 0.09 -15.36 -3.52
CA GLY A 134 -1.15 -14.64 -3.24
C GLY A 134 -1.17 -13.97 -1.86
N LEU A 135 -0.65 -14.64 -0.82
CA LEU A 135 -0.50 -14.02 0.50
C LEU A 135 0.50 -12.86 0.48
N MET A 136 1.65 -13.05 -0.17
CA MET A 136 2.65 -11.98 -0.30
C MET A 136 2.05 -10.75 -1.03
N LEU A 137 1.24 -10.98 -2.07
CA LEU A 137 0.54 -9.92 -2.79
C LEU A 137 -0.38 -9.14 -1.83
N ILE A 138 -1.26 -9.82 -1.09
CA ILE A 138 -2.20 -9.17 -0.15
C ILE A 138 -1.43 -8.39 0.91
N VAL A 139 -0.45 -9.02 1.56
CA VAL A 139 0.32 -8.40 2.65
C VAL A 139 1.08 -7.17 2.15
N SER A 140 1.72 -7.25 0.99
CA SER A 140 2.44 -6.12 0.39
C SER A 140 1.50 -4.95 0.13
N TYR A 141 0.34 -5.21 -0.48
CA TYR A 141 -0.63 -4.16 -0.77
C TYR A 141 -1.26 -3.55 0.49
N MET A 142 -1.47 -4.35 1.54
CA MET A 142 -1.92 -3.81 2.83
C MET A 142 -0.86 -2.90 3.47
N ILE A 143 0.41 -3.31 3.47
CA ILE A 143 1.50 -2.48 4.00
C ILE A 143 1.61 -1.15 3.23
N PHE A 144 1.64 -1.20 1.89
CA PHE A 144 1.68 0.01 1.06
C PHE A 144 0.42 0.86 1.23
N GLY A 145 -0.75 0.25 1.40
CA GLY A 145 -2.01 0.92 1.63
C GLY A 145 -2.06 1.78 2.91
N PHE A 146 -1.25 1.46 3.92
CA PHE A 146 -1.11 2.32 5.11
C PHE A 146 -0.37 3.64 4.82
N SER A 147 0.44 3.70 3.78
CA SER A 147 1.24 4.88 3.46
C SER A 147 0.80 5.59 2.18
N GLN A 148 -0.09 4.98 1.38
CA GLN A 148 -0.56 5.51 0.11
C GLN A 148 -1.96 5.00 -0.22
N ALA A 149 -2.75 5.80 -0.96
CA ALA A 149 -4.02 5.37 -1.55
C ALA A 149 -3.72 4.56 -2.84
N ILE A 150 -3.30 3.30 -2.64
CA ILE A 150 -2.68 2.48 -3.69
C ILE A 150 -3.68 2.07 -4.78
N PHE A 151 -4.96 1.89 -4.43
CA PHE A 151 -6.00 1.53 -5.38
C PHE A 151 -6.61 2.73 -6.11
N SER A 152 -6.27 3.97 -5.71
CA SER A 152 -6.57 5.17 -6.48
C SER A 152 -5.75 5.28 -7.77
N HIS A 153 -4.71 4.46 -7.93
CA HIS A 153 -3.90 4.37 -9.14
C HIS A 153 -4.34 3.18 -9.99
N HIS A 154 -4.89 3.43 -11.17
CA HIS A 154 -5.41 2.37 -12.05
C HIS A 154 -4.41 1.24 -12.33
N GLN A 155 -3.15 1.56 -12.52
CA GLN A 155 -2.11 0.56 -12.81
C GLN A 155 -1.94 -0.43 -11.65
N THR A 156 -1.84 0.06 -10.42
CA THR A 156 -1.67 -0.77 -9.22
C THR A 156 -2.92 -1.58 -8.91
N LEU A 157 -4.11 -1.00 -9.14
CA LEU A 157 -5.39 -1.70 -9.00
C LEU A 157 -5.51 -2.85 -10.00
N ILE A 158 -5.25 -2.60 -11.30
CA ILE A 158 -5.32 -3.63 -12.35
C ILE A 158 -4.32 -4.76 -12.05
N PHE A 159 -3.08 -4.42 -11.69
CA PHE A 159 -2.06 -5.38 -11.32
C PHE A 159 -2.52 -6.26 -10.14
N PHE A 160 -3.04 -5.65 -9.08
CA PHE A 160 -3.53 -6.38 -7.92
C PHE A 160 -4.66 -7.34 -8.26
N ILE A 161 -5.69 -6.86 -8.96
CA ILE A 161 -6.85 -7.67 -9.36
C ILE A 161 -6.40 -8.82 -10.24
N PHE A 162 -5.58 -8.55 -11.27
CA PHE A 162 -5.12 -9.57 -12.20
C PHE A 162 -4.38 -10.71 -11.47
N TYR A 163 -3.37 -10.38 -10.65
CA TYR A 163 -2.60 -11.42 -9.96
C TYR A 163 -3.37 -12.12 -8.86
N LEU A 164 -4.27 -11.40 -8.17
CA LEU A 164 -5.14 -12.01 -7.16
C LEU A 164 -6.00 -13.12 -7.79
N TYR A 165 -6.68 -12.80 -8.89
CA TYR A 165 -7.51 -13.78 -9.61
C TYR A 165 -6.67 -14.86 -10.28
N PHE A 166 -5.53 -14.52 -10.85
CA PHE A 166 -4.62 -15.48 -11.46
C PHE A 166 -4.20 -16.57 -10.46
N PHE A 167 -3.71 -16.18 -9.29
CA PHE A 167 -3.26 -17.15 -8.28
C PHE A 167 -4.42 -17.99 -7.73
N ILE A 168 -5.59 -17.41 -7.51
CA ILE A 168 -6.78 -18.14 -7.10
C ILE A 168 -7.18 -19.16 -8.19
N ALA A 169 -7.22 -18.74 -9.45
CA ALA A 169 -7.59 -19.60 -10.58
C ALA A 169 -6.61 -20.77 -10.74
N GLN A 170 -5.30 -20.53 -10.61
CA GLN A 170 -4.29 -21.61 -10.69
C GLN A 170 -4.48 -22.65 -9.58
N ILE A 171 -4.73 -22.20 -8.34
CA ILE A 171 -4.99 -23.12 -7.22
C ILE A 171 -6.20 -24.02 -7.53
N PHE A 172 -7.30 -23.44 -8.00
CA PHE A 172 -8.51 -24.22 -8.31
C PHE A 172 -8.34 -25.13 -9.54
N ALA A 173 -7.65 -24.67 -10.58
CA ALA A 173 -7.39 -25.45 -11.78
C ALA A 173 -6.55 -26.71 -11.47
N ILE A 174 -5.45 -26.57 -10.72
CA ILE A 174 -4.58 -27.68 -10.35
C ILE A 174 -5.32 -28.69 -9.46
N LYS A 175 -6.08 -28.17 -8.48
CA LYS A 175 -6.87 -29.05 -7.57
C LYS A 175 -7.93 -29.85 -8.34
N ARG A 176 -8.55 -29.28 -9.37
CA ARG A 176 -9.55 -29.97 -10.20
C ARG A 176 -8.94 -31.08 -11.06
N GLN A 177 -7.68 -30.96 -11.48
CA GLN A 177 -6.99 -31.98 -12.27
C GLN A 177 -6.57 -33.20 -11.45
N ASN A 178 -6.51 -33.06 -10.13
CA ASN A 178 -6.09 -34.11 -9.19
C ASN A 178 -7.28 -34.83 -8.51
N ILE A 179 -8.51 -34.59 -8.97
CA ILE A 179 -9.74 -35.31 -8.62
C ILE A 179 -10.09 -36.28 -9.73
#